data_90a76913cc3f8bf053a5cad5437a2485
#
_entry.id   90a76913cc3f8bf053a5cad5437a2485
#
_cell.length_a   1.000
_cell.length_b   1.000
_cell.length_c   1.000
_cell.angle_alpha   90.00
_cell.angle_beta   90.00
_cell.angle_gamma   90.00
#
_symmetry.space_group_name_H-M   'P 1'
#
loop_
_entity.id
_entity.type
_entity.pdbx_description
1 polymer ?
#
loop_
_entity_poly.entity_id
_entity_poly.type
_entity_poly.pdbx_seq_one_letter_code
_entity_poly.pdbx_strand_id
1 'polypeptide(L)'
;MIVDVKAKSDYEILGQSQDDAVGEAFDKVGKLLGLPYPGGPHIEKLALKGNPSAYDFPRPMIHSDNLDMSLSGLKTAVLYTIQKIENLNEAIKADIAASFQKAVTDVLIAKIKKTIEETHRSDVIVAGGVAANKYIREEFKNLEGILNIKVYYPDLKYCGDNAAMIAFVGSMMSPSEEQNIRSQVRARWPLNELTQ
;
A
#
# COMPACT_ATOMS: atom_id res chain seq x y z
N MET A 1 -4.87 3.63 1.46
CA MET A 1 -5.57 4.93 1.59
C MET A 1 -4.93 5.91 0.64
N ILE A 2 -5.72 6.69 -0.06
CA ILE A 2 -5.32 7.83 -0.90
C ILE A 2 -5.85 9.08 -0.24
N VAL A 3 -4.98 10.06 0.02
CA VAL A 3 -5.31 11.25 0.79
C VAL A 3 -4.83 12.48 0.03
N ASP A 4 -5.70 13.46 -0.15
CA ASP A 4 -5.29 14.80 -0.57
C ASP A 4 -4.90 15.61 0.67
N VAL A 5 -3.65 16.07 0.70
CA VAL A 5 -3.10 16.88 1.78
C VAL A 5 -3.16 18.35 1.33
N LYS A 6 -4.14 19.08 1.81
CA LYS A 6 -4.36 20.49 1.45
C LYS A 6 -3.46 21.41 2.26
N ALA A 7 -3.34 21.11 3.55
CA ALA A 7 -2.49 21.84 4.50
C ALA A 7 -2.15 20.92 5.69
N LYS A 8 -1.38 21.44 6.64
CA LYS A 8 -1.16 20.79 7.93
C LYS A 8 -2.52 20.61 8.62
N SER A 9 -2.81 19.35 9.01
CA SER A 9 -4.08 18.95 9.64
C SER A 9 -5.35 19.12 8.76
N ASP A 10 -5.18 19.37 7.47
CA ASP A 10 -6.28 19.43 6.51
C ASP A 10 -6.11 18.32 5.47
N TYR A 11 -6.81 17.22 5.72
CA TYR A 11 -6.72 15.97 4.96
C TYR A 11 -8.07 15.57 4.41
N GLU A 12 -8.11 15.25 3.13
CA GLU A 12 -9.29 14.67 2.49
C GLU A 12 -8.97 13.23 2.06
N ILE A 13 -9.76 12.27 2.56
CA ILE A 13 -9.64 10.86 2.15
C ILE A 13 -10.36 10.71 0.82
N LEU A 14 -9.63 10.49 -0.26
CA LEU A 14 -10.17 10.31 -1.61
C LEU A 14 -10.52 8.85 -1.90
N GLY A 15 -9.79 7.91 -1.32
CA GLY A 15 -10.03 6.48 -1.50
C GLY A 15 -9.29 5.63 -0.48
N GLN A 16 -9.81 4.44 -0.24
CA GLN A 16 -9.25 3.51 0.73
C GLN A 16 -9.49 2.05 0.31
N SER A 17 -8.82 1.12 0.98
CA SER A 17 -9.16 -0.28 0.83
C SER A 17 -10.48 -0.58 1.55
N GLN A 18 -11.39 -1.25 0.86
CA GLN A 18 -12.68 -1.69 1.39
C GLN A 18 -12.55 -2.93 2.29
N ASP A 19 -11.41 -3.60 2.21
CA ASP A 19 -11.12 -4.84 2.94
C ASP A 19 -9.67 -4.84 3.46
N ASP A 20 -8.81 -5.74 2.97
CA ASP A 20 -7.43 -5.86 3.44
C ASP A 20 -6.58 -4.63 3.07
N ALA A 21 -5.77 -4.14 4.00
CA ALA A 21 -4.70 -3.21 3.65
C ALA A 21 -3.67 -3.89 2.73
N VAL A 22 -2.95 -3.11 1.92
CA VAL A 22 -1.97 -3.67 0.96
C VAL A 22 -0.93 -4.55 1.67
N GLY A 23 -0.34 -4.07 2.78
CA GLY A 23 0.61 -4.85 3.57
C GLY A 23 0.01 -6.14 4.12
N GLU A 24 -1.23 -6.08 4.60
CA GLU A 24 -1.98 -7.24 5.08
C GLU A 24 -2.22 -8.27 3.96
N ALA A 25 -2.52 -7.83 2.74
CA ALA A 25 -2.65 -8.72 1.59
C ALA A 25 -1.33 -9.44 1.28
N PHE A 26 -0.19 -8.73 1.35
CA PHE A 26 1.14 -9.35 1.22
C PHE A 26 1.40 -10.37 2.32
N ASP A 27 1.07 -10.08 3.58
CA ASP A 27 1.29 -11.00 4.69
C ASP A 27 0.42 -12.27 4.55
N LYS A 28 -0.86 -12.09 4.17
CA LYS A 28 -1.78 -13.21 3.95
C LYS A 28 -1.32 -14.11 2.78
N VAL A 29 -0.89 -13.53 1.66
CA VAL A 29 -0.36 -14.30 0.53
C VAL A 29 0.99 -14.92 0.88
N GLY A 30 1.87 -14.23 1.61
CA GLY A 30 3.10 -14.81 2.15
C GLY A 30 2.83 -16.08 2.95
N LYS A 31 1.84 -16.04 3.84
CA LYS A 31 1.41 -17.22 4.61
C LYS A 31 0.90 -18.36 3.72
N LEU A 32 0.13 -18.06 2.66
CA LEU A 32 -0.34 -19.08 1.71
C LEU A 32 0.82 -19.77 0.96
N LEU A 33 1.90 -19.04 0.68
CA LEU A 33 3.11 -19.56 0.04
C LEU A 33 4.07 -20.24 1.02
N GLY A 34 3.75 -20.28 2.34
CA GLY A 34 4.61 -20.86 3.38
C GLY A 34 5.82 -19.99 3.71
N LEU A 35 5.73 -18.65 3.47
CA LEU A 35 6.81 -17.71 3.78
C LEU A 35 6.72 -17.21 5.22
N PRO A 36 7.85 -16.79 5.82
CA PRO A 36 7.87 -16.20 7.16
C PRO A 36 7.10 -14.88 7.24
N TYR A 37 6.70 -14.49 8.44
CA TYR A 37 6.17 -13.18 8.74
C TYR A 37 7.30 -12.19 9.10
N PRO A 38 7.22 -10.92 8.62
CA PRO A 38 6.22 -10.35 7.73
C PRO A 38 6.37 -10.83 6.28
N GLY A 39 5.24 -11.08 5.60
CA GLY A 39 5.22 -11.67 4.25
C GLY A 39 5.77 -10.74 3.16
N GLY A 40 5.59 -9.42 3.30
CA GLY A 40 5.94 -8.43 2.27
C GLY A 40 7.38 -8.56 1.76
N PRO A 41 8.42 -8.46 2.60
CA PRO A 41 9.83 -8.57 2.19
C PRO A 41 10.16 -9.94 1.57
N HIS A 42 9.52 -11.01 2.03
CA HIS A 42 9.73 -12.35 1.53
C HIS A 42 9.10 -12.56 0.15
N ILE A 43 7.88 -12.02 -0.07
CA ILE A 43 7.26 -12.00 -1.40
C ILE A 43 8.10 -11.20 -2.38
N GLU A 44 8.55 -9.99 -2.01
CA GLU A 44 9.41 -9.16 -2.86
C GLU A 44 10.66 -9.92 -3.30
N LYS A 45 11.37 -10.52 -2.35
CA LYS A 45 12.59 -11.31 -2.63
C LYS A 45 12.32 -12.51 -3.53
N LEU A 46 11.20 -13.19 -3.32
CA LEU A 46 10.82 -14.37 -4.10
C LEU A 46 10.40 -13.97 -5.51
N ALA A 47 9.64 -12.89 -5.64
CA ALA A 47 9.17 -12.32 -6.92
C ALA A 47 10.30 -11.95 -7.89
N LEU A 48 11.50 -11.61 -7.38
CA LEU A 48 12.67 -11.34 -8.23
C LEU A 48 13.09 -12.54 -9.10
N LYS A 49 12.67 -13.76 -8.74
CA LYS A 49 13.00 -15.00 -9.45
C LYS A 49 11.84 -15.50 -10.31
N GLY A 50 10.68 -14.86 -10.22
CA GLY A 50 9.45 -15.29 -10.88
C GLY A 50 9.12 -14.47 -12.11
N ASN A 51 8.19 -15.00 -12.90
CA ASN A 51 7.60 -14.31 -14.04
C ASN A 51 6.31 -13.58 -13.61
N PRO A 52 6.24 -12.23 -13.68
CA PRO A 52 5.06 -11.47 -13.27
C PRO A 52 3.84 -11.66 -14.19
N SER A 53 4.01 -12.35 -15.31
CA SER A 53 2.94 -12.68 -16.27
C SER A 53 2.57 -14.16 -16.29
N ALA A 54 3.09 -14.97 -15.34
CA ALA A 54 2.81 -16.40 -15.29
C ALA A 54 1.35 -16.70 -14.90
N TYR A 55 0.76 -15.85 -14.05
CA TYR A 55 -0.63 -15.98 -13.60
C TYR A 55 -1.37 -14.66 -13.82
N ASP A 56 -2.51 -14.72 -14.48
CA ASP A 56 -3.39 -13.56 -14.66
C ASP A 56 -4.35 -13.45 -13.46
N PHE A 57 -3.85 -12.87 -12.37
CA PHE A 57 -4.64 -12.60 -11.20
C PHE A 57 -5.59 -11.41 -11.41
N PRO A 58 -6.76 -11.39 -10.76
CA PRO A 58 -7.69 -10.28 -10.89
C PRO A 58 -7.11 -8.98 -10.30
N ARG A 59 -7.55 -7.85 -10.84
CA ARG A 59 -7.30 -6.49 -10.34
C ARG A 59 -8.63 -5.89 -9.86
N PRO A 60 -9.07 -6.27 -8.64
CA PRO A 60 -10.39 -5.85 -8.19
C PRO A 60 -10.51 -4.32 -8.17
N MET A 61 -11.66 -3.81 -8.57
CA MET A 61 -11.99 -2.38 -8.61
C MET A 61 -11.06 -1.50 -9.45
N ILE A 62 -10.18 -2.06 -10.30
CA ILE A 62 -9.25 -1.26 -11.11
C ILE A 62 -9.99 -0.27 -12.04
N HIS A 63 -11.17 -0.63 -12.51
CA HIS A 63 -12.01 0.17 -13.41
C HIS A 63 -13.20 0.83 -12.71
N SER A 64 -13.29 0.78 -11.37
CA SER A 64 -14.37 1.48 -10.66
C SER A 64 -14.23 2.99 -10.74
N ASP A 65 -15.37 3.68 -10.77
CA ASP A 65 -15.41 5.14 -10.89
C ASP A 65 -14.88 5.88 -9.65
N ASN A 66 -14.80 5.21 -8.50
CA ASN A 66 -14.22 5.75 -7.29
C ASN A 66 -12.74 5.38 -7.14
N LEU A 67 -12.07 5.96 -6.15
CA LEU A 67 -10.66 5.72 -5.83
C LEU A 67 -10.44 4.60 -4.79
N ASP A 68 -11.52 3.90 -4.41
CA ASP A 68 -11.41 2.78 -3.49
C ASP A 68 -10.77 1.55 -4.14
N MET A 69 -10.23 0.68 -3.30
CA MET A 69 -9.54 -0.54 -3.68
C MET A 69 -10.10 -1.74 -2.92
N SER A 70 -9.91 -2.93 -3.45
CA SER A 70 -10.17 -4.20 -2.77
C SER A 70 -9.06 -5.19 -3.10
N LEU A 71 -8.61 -5.94 -2.12
CA LEU A 71 -7.53 -6.92 -2.26
C LEU A 71 -7.93 -8.33 -1.81
N SER A 72 -9.09 -8.49 -1.15
CA SER A 72 -9.56 -9.79 -0.67
C SER A 72 -9.85 -10.77 -1.81
N GLY A 73 -10.41 -10.28 -2.93
CA GLY A 73 -10.64 -11.08 -4.13
C GLY A 73 -9.35 -11.58 -4.77
N LEU A 74 -8.31 -10.74 -4.77
CA LEU A 74 -6.98 -11.12 -5.26
C LEU A 74 -6.35 -12.22 -4.38
N LYS A 75 -6.38 -12.07 -3.05
CA LYS A 75 -5.92 -13.11 -2.11
C LYS A 75 -6.65 -14.44 -2.34
N THR A 76 -7.96 -14.39 -2.53
CA THR A 76 -8.78 -15.59 -2.78
C THR A 76 -8.42 -16.27 -4.10
N ALA A 77 -8.13 -15.50 -5.14
CA ALA A 77 -7.66 -16.03 -6.42
C ALA A 77 -6.30 -16.75 -6.27
N VAL A 78 -5.36 -16.17 -5.50
CA VAL A 78 -4.09 -16.84 -5.19
C VAL A 78 -4.32 -18.15 -4.45
N LEU A 79 -5.19 -18.16 -3.43
CA LEU A 79 -5.53 -19.39 -2.69
C LEU A 79 -6.05 -20.49 -3.62
N TYR A 80 -7.01 -20.18 -4.48
CA TYR A 80 -7.56 -21.16 -5.41
C TYR A 80 -6.55 -21.62 -6.46
N THR A 81 -5.62 -20.76 -6.86
CA THR A 81 -4.52 -21.14 -7.75
C THR A 81 -3.61 -22.16 -7.07
N ILE A 82 -3.19 -21.89 -5.82
CA ILE A 82 -2.34 -22.81 -5.05
C ILE A 82 -3.02 -24.15 -4.83
N GLN A 83 -4.32 -24.18 -4.52
CA GLN A 83 -5.07 -25.41 -4.29
C GLN A 83 -5.17 -26.34 -5.51
N LYS A 84 -5.02 -25.80 -6.72
CA LYS A 84 -5.03 -26.57 -7.97
C LYS A 84 -3.66 -27.14 -8.35
N ILE A 85 -2.60 -26.77 -7.64
CA ILE A 85 -1.23 -27.16 -7.94
C ILE A 85 -0.86 -28.36 -7.08
N GLU A 86 -0.62 -29.51 -7.70
CA GLU A 86 -0.23 -30.74 -6.98
C GLU A 86 1.15 -30.63 -6.34
N ASN A 87 2.10 -29.97 -7.00
CA ASN A 87 3.47 -29.81 -6.51
C ASN A 87 3.89 -28.34 -6.52
N LEU A 88 3.68 -27.66 -5.40
CA LEU A 88 4.03 -26.25 -5.20
C LEU A 88 5.53 -26.10 -4.94
N ASN A 89 6.35 -26.13 -5.99
CA ASN A 89 7.79 -25.95 -5.92
C ASN A 89 8.20 -24.46 -5.86
N GLU A 90 9.48 -24.18 -5.60
CA GLU A 90 9.99 -22.82 -5.43
C GLU A 90 9.86 -21.94 -6.68
N ALA A 91 9.97 -22.51 -7.89
CA ALA A 91 9.77 -21.75 -9.13
C ALA A 91 8.32 -21.28 -9.28
N ILE A 92 7.36 -22.16 -9.03
CA ILE A 92 5.92 -21.84 -9.06
C ILE A 92 5.59 -20.81 -7.99
N LYS A 93 6.13 -20.93 -6.78
CA LYS A 93 5.94 -19.92 -5.73
C LYS A 93 6.49 -18.56 -6.15
N ALA A 94 7.63 -18.52 -6.83
CA ALA A 94 8.22 -17.29 -7.34
C ALA A 94 7.33 -16.63 -8.40
N ASP A 95 6.77 -17.40 -9.32
CA ASP A 95 5.85 -16.93 -10.34
C ASP A 95 4.55 -16.38 -9.73
N ILE A 96 4.00 -17.08 -8.73
CA ILE A 96 2.81 -16.62 -7.99
C ILE A 96 3.13 -15.29 -7.26
N ALA A 97 4.27 -15.22 -6.57
CA ALA A 97 4.69 -14.02 -5.85
C ALA A 97 4.87 -12.82 -6.80
N ALA A 98 5.51 -13.03 -7.96
CA ALA A 98 5.73 -11.98 -8.95
C ALA A 98 4.40 -11.51 -9.57
N SER A 99 3.53 -12.45 -9.96
CA SER A 99 2.23 -12.14 -10.56
C SER A 99 1.29 -11.45 -9.56
N PHE A 100 1.30 -11.86 -8.28
CA PHE A 100 0.55 -11.21 -7.20
C PHE A 100 1.05 -9.78 -6.96
N GLN A 101 2.35 -9.60 -6.79
CA GLN A 101 2.96 -8.28 -6.60
C GLN A 101 2.62 -7.34 -7.76
N LYS A 102 2.70 -7.83 -8.99
CA LYS A 102 2.28 -7.07 -10.17
C LYS A 102 0.81 -6.68 -10.10
N ALA A 103 -0.08 -7.61 -9.79
CA ALA A 103 -1.53 -7.32 -9.74
C ALA A 103 -1.87 -6.25 -8.69
N VAL A 104 -1.26 -6.30 -7.50
CA VAL A 104 -1.41 -5.25 -6.48
C VAL A 104 -0.92 -3.91 -7.02
N THR A 105 0.27 -3.91 -7.63
CA THR A 105 0.90 -2.68 -8.14
C THR A 105 0.06 -2.07 -9.26
N ASP A 106 -0.48 -2.88 -10.18
CA ASP A 106 -1.36 -2.42 -11.26
C ASP A 106 -2.57 -1.65 -10.70
N VAL A 107 -3.21 -2.17 -9.62
CA VAL A 107 -4.33 -1.48 -8.95
C VAL A 107 -3.89 -0.14 -8.36
N LEU A 108 -2.77 -0.11 -7.61
CA LEU A 108 -2.25 1.11 -7.01
C LEU A 108 -1.95 2.17 -8.06
N ILE A 109 -1.25 1.80 -9.12
CA ILE A 109 -0.89 2.68 -10.23
C ILE A 109 -2.13 3.26 -10.93
N ALA A 110 -3.13 2.42 -11.20
CA ALA A 110 -4.37 2.87 -11.85
C ALA A 110 -5.11 3.89 -10.98
N LYS A 111 -5.21 3.63 -9.67
CA LYS A 111 -5.89 4.56 -8.74
C LYS A 111 -5.13 5.87 -8.57
N ILE A 112 -3.79 5.85 -8.52
CA ILE A 112 -3.00 7.08 -8.45
C ILE A 112 -3.09 7.88 -9.76
N LYS A 113 -3.07 7.24 -10.93
CA LYS A 113 -3.30 7.94 -12.21
C LYS A 113 -4.62 8.69 -12.19
N LYS A 114 -5.71 8.01 -11.82
CA LYS A 114 -7.03 8.61 -11.71
C LYS A 114 -7.06 9.76 -10.68
N THR A 115 -6.40 9.58 -9.52
CA THR A 115 -6.29 10.62 -8.50
C THR A 115 -5.63 11.88 -9.05
N ILE A 116 -4.54 11.73 -9.80
CA ILE A 116 -3.81 12.86 -10.40
C ILE A 116 -4.67 13.57 -11.46
N GLU A 117 -5.42 12.82 -12.27
CA GLU A 117 -6.35 13.36 -13.26
C GLU A 117 -7.47 14.18 -12.60
N GLU A 118 -8.00 13.73 -11.46
CA GLU A 118 -9.09 14.39 -10.74
C GLU A 118 -8.62 15.58 -9.91
N THR A 119 -7.43 15.49 -9.29
CA THR A 119 -6.94 16.51 -8.33
C THR A 119 -5.95 17.48 -8.94
N HIS A 120 -5.36 17.16 -10.07
CA HIS A 120 -4.28 17.91 -10.72
C HIS A 120 -3.06 18.15 -9.82
N ARG A 121 -2.82 17.25 -8.84
CA ARG A 121 -1.63 17.31 -7.99
C ARG A 121 -0.39 16.85 -8.75
N SER A 122 0.73 17.55 -8.54
CA SER A 122 2.02 17.22 -9.14
C SER A 122 2.96 16.45 -8.22
N ASP A 123 2.67 16.44 -6.92
CA ASP A 123 3.52 15.83 -5.90
C ASP A 123 2.77 14.65 -5.25
N VAL A 124 3.40 13.47 -5.28
CA VAL A 124 2.86 12.24 -4.71
C VAL A 124 3.82 11.72 -3.65
N ILE A 125 3.32 11.49 -2.44
CA ILE A 125 4.10 10.89 -1.36
C ILE A 125 3.60 9.45 -1.15
N VAL A 126 4.50 8.48 -1.27
CA VAL A 126 4.20 7.07 -1.00
C VAL A 126 4.85 6.68 0.32
N ALA A 127 4.03 6.38 1.33
CA ALA A 127 4.47 6.10 2.70
C ALA A 127 3.86 4.80 3.26
N GLY A 128 4.31 4.39 4.45
CA GLY A 128 3.91 3.13 5.10
C GLY A 128 4.78 1.94 4.67
N GLY A 129 4.55 0.78 5.29
CA GLY A 129 5.39 -0.42 5.11
C GLY A 129 5.55 -0.87 3.65
N VAL A 130 4.48 -0.75 2.85
CA VAL A 130 4.50 -1.12 1.43
C VAL A 130 5.38 -0.20 0.59
N ALA A 131 5.58 1.05 1.01
CA ALA A 131 6.51 1.98 0.37
C ALA A 131 7.99 1.54 0.44
N ALA A 132 8.32 0.52 1.22
CA ALA A 132 9.65 -0.10 1.21
C ALA A 132 9.87 -1.05 0.04
N ASN A 133 8.80 -1.57 -0.59
CA ASN A 133 8.87 -2.51 -1.71
C ASN A 133 9.47 -1.84 -2.96
N LYS A 134 10.60 -2.38 -3.44
CA LYS A 134 11.38 -1.79 -4.54
C LYS A 134 10.64 -1.86 -5.88
N TYR A 135 9.91 -2.95 -6.14
CA TYR A 135 9.13 -3.09 -7.37
C TYR A 135 8.03 -2.02 -7.44
N ILE A 136 7.31 -1.81 -6.35
CA ILE A 136 6.30 -0.76 -6.25
C ILE A 136 6.92 0.62 -6.45
N ARG A 137 8.07 0.90 -5.81
CA ARG A 137 8.80 2.17 -5.99
C ARG A 137 9.19 2.41 -7.44
N GLU A 138 9.69 1.38 -8.12
CA GLU A 138 10.10 1.47 -9.52
C GLU A 138 8.91 1.79 -10.44
N GLU A 139 7.79 1.10 -10.26
CA GLU A 139 6.57 1.37 -11.03
C GLU A 139 6.01 2.78 -10.78
N PHE A 140 6.04 3.27 -9.55
CA PHE A 140 5.65 4.65 -9.25
C PHE A 140 6.65 5.66 -9.84
N LYS A 141 7.96 5.35 -9.85
CA LYS A 141 8.96 6.21 -10.47
C LYS A 141 8.74 6.32 -11.99
N ASN A 142 8.32 5.22 -12.64
CA ASN A 142 7.98 5.24 -14.05
C ASN A 142 6.83 6.22 -14.37
N LEU A 143 5.93 6.49 -13.40
CA LEU A 143 4.87 7.48 -13.58
C LEU A 143 5.38 8.92 -13.67
N GLU A 144 6.52 9.26 -13.07
CA GLU A 144 7.07 10.61 -13.07
C GLU A 144 7.24 11.13 -14.51
N GLY A 145 7.82 10.29 -15.39
CA GLY A 145 8.02 10.66 -16.79
C GLY A 145 6.74 10.66 -17.64
N ILE A 146 5.72 9.88 -17.23
CA ILE A 146 4.47 9.74 -17.99
C ILE A 146 3.49 10.87 -17.65
N LEU A 147 3.39 11.24 -16.38
CA LEU A 147 2.37 12.16 -15.86
C LEU A 147 2.93 13.54 -15.47
N ASN A 148 4.24 13.75 -15.65
CA ASN A 148 4.93 14.98 -15.23
C ASN A 148 4.68 15.32 -13.75
N ILE A 149 4.82 14.31 -12.90
CA ILE A 149 4.68 14.39 -11.43
C ILE A 149 6.01 14.12 -10.75
N LYS A 150 6.10 14.39 -9.45
CA LYS A 150 7.22 13.98 -8.60
C LYS A 150 6.73 13.01 -7.54
N VAL A 151 7.46 11.92 -7.36
CA VAL A 151 7.14 10.89 -6.35
C VAL A 151 8.18 10.90 -5.24
N TYR A 152 7.72 11.06 -4.01
CA TYR A 152 8.55 11.13 -2.82
C TYR A 152 8.35 9.90 -1.93
N TYR A 153 9.42 9.46 -1.30
CA TYR A 153 9.40 8.33 -0.36
C TYR A 153 10.16 8.71 0.90
N PRO A 154 9.73 8.25 2.07
CA PRO A 154 10.56 8.32 3.26
C PRO A 154 11.77 7.38 3.12
N ASP A 155 12.83 7.64 3.88
CA ASP A 155 13.91 6.68 4.06
C ASP A 155 13.34 5.33 4.51
N LEU A 156 13.96 4.22 4.09
CA LEU A 156 13.48 2.87 4.39
C LEU A 156 13.26 2.63 5.88
N LYS A 157 14.11 3.20 6.73
CA LYS A 157 14.00 3.11 8.20
C LYS A 157 12.73 3.75 8.79
N TYR A 158 12.07 4.64 8.02
CA TYR A 158 10.84 5.32 8.42
C TYR A 158 9.58 4.81 7.71
N CYS A 159 9.70 3.78 6.85
CA CYS A 159 8.55 3.20 6.18
C CYS A 159 7.65 2.37 7.13
N GLY A 160 8.21 1.80 8.20
CA GLY A 160 7.44 1.12 9.25
C GLY A 160 7.07 2.05 10.39
N ASP A 161 6.33 1.52 11.35
CA ASP A 161 5.97 2.23 12.57
C ASP A 161 7.22 2.63 13.34
N ASN A 162 7.32 3.91 13.72
CA ASN A 162 8.45 4.42 14.46
C ASN A 162 8.07 5.63 15.32
N ALA A 163 8.76 5.80 16.45
CA ALA A 163 8.49 6.90 17.37
C ALA A 163 8.89 8.29 16.79
N ALA A 164 9.83 8.33 15.84
CA ALA A 164 10.32 9.60 15.27
C ALA A 164 9.22 10.35 14.51
N MET A 165 8.34 9.62 13.77
CA MET A 165 7.23 10.25 13.04
C MET A 165 6.22 10.90 14.01
N ILE A 166 5.96 10.28 15.16
CA ILE A 166 5.04 10.80 16.16
C ILE A 166 5.66 12.00 16.89
N ALA A 167 6.94 11.91 17.26
CA ALA A 167 7.66 13.01 17.88
C ALA A 167 7.76 14.22 16.95
N PHE A 168 7.98 14.00 15.65
CA PHE A 168 8.02 15.07 14.65
C PHE A 168 6.67 15.76 14.52
N VAL A 169 5.57 15.01 14.39
CA VAL A 169 4.22 15.60 14.34
C VAL A 169 3.91 16.35 15.64
N GLY A 170 4.22 15.76 16.80
CA GLY A 170 4.03 16.40 18.09
C GLY A 170 4.81 17.72 18.23
N SER A 171 6.03 17.81 17.68
CA SER A 171 6.82 19.06 17.70
C SER A 171 6.21 20.19 16.86
N MET A 172 5.35 19.85 15.91
CA MET A 172 4.65 20.83 15.07
C MET A 172 3.29 21.26 15.63
N MET A 173 2.80 20.57 16.67
CA MET A 173 1.54 20.91 17.33
C MET A 173 1.81 21.87 18.48
N SER A 174 0.96 22.90 18.64
CA SER A 174 1.02 23.74 19.83
C SER A 174 0.57 22.93 21.05
N PRO A 175 1.23 23.07 22.21
CA PRO A 175 0.73 22.44 23.43
C PRO A 175 -0.69 22.93 23.71
N SER A 176 -1.63 22.04 23.93
CA SER A 176 -2.94 22.41 24.43
C SER A 176 -2.78 22.87 25.91
N GLU A 177 -3.35 23.99 26.28
CA GLU A 177 -3.34 24.45 27.67
C GLU A 177 -4.11 23.50 28.60
N GLU A 178 -5.02 22.71 28.07
CA GLU A 178 -5.69 21.63 28.78
C GLU A 178 -4.87 20.34 28.73
N GLN A 179 -3.95 20.17 29.64
CA GLN A 179 -3.38 18.88 29.98
C GLN A 179 -4.44 18.01 30.66
N ASN A 180 -5.46 17.62 29.92
CA ASN A 180 -6.37 16.60 30.37
C ASN A 180 -5.63 15.25 30.28
N ILE A 181 -5.08 14.81 31.42
CA ILE A 181 -4.33 13.55 31.61
C ILE A 181 -5.17 12.30 31.21
N ARG A 182 -6.43 12.46 30.88
CA ARG A 182 -7.32 11.41 30.38
C ARG A 182 -7.29 11.33 28.85
N SER A 183 -6.15 10.95 28.29
CA SER A 183 -6.06 10.59 26.88
C SER A 183 -6.89 9.35 26.61
N GLN A 184 -7.97 9.47 25.86
CA GLN A 184 -8.72 8.30 25.39
C GLN A 184 -7.97 7.68 24.21
N VAL A 185 -7.55 6.43 24.36
CA VAL A 185 -7.00 5.65 23.26
C VAL A 185 -8.11 5.25 22.31
N ARG A 186 -7.99 5.61 21.03
CA ARG A 186 -8.91 5.19 19.98
C ARG A 186 -8.20 4.15 19.10
N ALA A 187 -8.79 2.97 18.94
CA ALA A 187 -8.26 1.90 18.11
C ALA A 187 -8.27 2.29 16.60
N ARG A 188 -9.21 3.11 16.19
CA ARG A 188 -9.29 3.72 14.86
C ARG A 188 -9.64 5.19 15.02
N TRP A 189 -8.77 6.05 14.51
CA TRP A 189 -9.02 7.48 14.46
C TRP A 189 -8.93 7.92 12.99
N PRO A 190 -10.04 8.27 12.35
CA PRO A 190 -10.03 8.73 10.96
C PRO A 190 -9.18 9.98 10.80
N LEU A 191 -8.38 10.02 9.74
CA LEU A 191 -7.43 11.10 9.51
C LEU A 191 -8.13 12.45 9.30
N ASN A 192 -9.34 12.43 8.74
CA ASN A 192 -10.18 13.62 8.52
C ASN A 192 -10.90 14.13 9.77
N GLU A 193 -10.79 13.43 10.91
CA GLU A 193 -11.28 13.87 12.22
C GLU A 193 -10.18 14.55 13.07
N LEU A 194 -8.97 14.72 12.52
CA LEU A 194 -7.89 15.47 13.15
C LEU A 194 -8.24 16.96 13.04
N THR A 195 -9.16 17.42 13.88
CA THR A 195 -9.42 18.86 14.05
C THR A 195 -8.31 19.51 14.85
N GLN A 196 -7.97 20.74 14.47
CA GLN A 196 -6.98 21.60 15.13
C GLN A 196 -7.34 21.87 16.57
#